data_e35b4c82eb0f46853c7d46a8a04b98e5
#
_entry.id   e35b4c82eb0f46853c7d46a8a04b98e5
#
_cell.length_a   1.000
_cell.length_b   1.000
_cell.length_c   1.000
_cell.angle_alpha   90.00
_cell.angle_beta   90.00
_cell.angle_gamma   90.00
#
_symmetry.space_group_name_H-M   'P 1'
#
loop_
_entity.id
_entity.type
_entity.pdbx_description
1 polymer ?
#
loop_
_entity_poly.entity_id
_entity_poly.type
_entity_poly.pdbx_seq_one_letter_code
_entity_poly.pdbx_strand_id
1 'polypeptide(L)'
;MTIKDNGPQPNAFDIESATSQNENYRLVAWTGKHLQVTLMSILPGESIGLEAHPGTDQFLRVDAGRGKAVMGPTRDQLDFEQDVSDGWSVQIPSGTWHDVINTGDVPLRLYAIYAPSHHAAGAVQATRADAEREEAASIDEPPVWTVQPAEDDPDQHA
;
A
#
# COMPACT_ATOMS: atom_id res chain seq x y z
N MET A 1 -11.34 -6.10 -16.54
CA MET A 1 -9.97 -5.66 -16.85
C MET A 1 -8.98 -6.52 -16.06
N THR A 2 -8.02 -7.10 -16.74
CA THR A 2 -6.96 -7.89 -16.08
C THR A 2 -5.71 -7.02 -15.98
N ILE A 3 -5.25 -6.79 -14.76
CA ILE A 3 -4.00 -6.07 -14.52
C ILE A 3 -2.87 -7.08 -14.30
N LYS A 4 -1.80 -6.91 -15.04
CA LYS A 4 -0.59 -7.71 -14.93
C LYS A 4 0.60 -6.77 -14.80
N ASP A 5 1.42 -6.99 -13.77
CA ASP A 5 2.64 -6.22 -13.56
C ASP A 5 3.65 -6.52 -14.66
N ASN A 6 3.89 -5.56 -15.55
CA ASN A 6 4.89 -5.64 -16.60
C ASN A 6 6.09 -4.71 -16.31
N GLY A 7 6.19 -4.21 -15.09
CA GLY A 7 7.32 -3.38 -14.71
C GLY A 7 8.66 -4.09 -14.84
N PRO A 8 9.74 -3.37 -15.13
CA PRO A 8 9.80 -1.92 -15.23
C PRO A 8 9.52 -1.36 -16.64
N GLN A 9 8.85 -2.13 -17.51
CA GLN A 9 8.53 -1.68 -18.86
C GLN A 9 7.51 -0.53 -18.83
N PRO A 10 7.53 0.36 -19.86
CA PRO A 10 6.52 1.41 -19.95
C PRO A 10 5.11 0.82 -19.94
N ASN A 11 4.18 1.48 -19.24
CA ASN A 11 2.83 1.01 -19.08
C ASN A 11 1.86 2.19 -18.93
N ALA A 12 0.60 1.96 -19.29
CA ALA A 12 -0.49 2.89 -19.04
C ALA A 12 -1.78 2.09 -18.86
N PHE A 13 -2.57 2.43 -17.85
CA PHE A 13 -3.86 1.80 -17.62
C PHE A 13 -4.79 2.78 -16.90
N ASP A 14 -6.10 2.54 -17.03
CA ASP A 14 -7.12 3.29 -16.30
C ASP A 14 -7.13 2.85 -14.84
N ILE A 15 -6.38 3.58 -14.01
CA ILE A 15 -6.20 3.21 -12.61
C ILE A 15 -7.48 3.34 -11.79
N GLU A 16 -8.34 4.30 -12.11
CA GLU A 16 -9.62 4.46 -11.42
C GLU A 16 -10.51 3.25 -11.65
N SER A 17 -10.64 2.84 -12.91
CA SER A 17 -11.40 1.64 -13.27
C SER A 17 -10.81 0.38 -12.65
N ALA A 18 -9.51 0.22 -12.72
CA ALA A 18 -8.82 -0.94 -12.15
C ALA A 18 -9.00 -1.03 -10.63
N THR A 19 -8.86 0.10 -9.93
CA THR A 19 -9.04 0.17 -8.48
C THR A 19 -10.48 -0.16 -8.08
N SER A 20 -11.46 0.40 -8.82
CA SER A 20 -12.89 0.17 -8.54
C SER A 20 -13.30 -1.29 -8.76
N GLN A 21 -12.63 -2.01 -9.63
CA GLN A 21 -12.94 -3.41 -9.96
C GLN A 21 -12.08 -4.41 -9.17
N ASN A 22 -11.04 -3.96 -8.49
CA ASN A 22 -10.16 -4.86 -7.75
C ASN A 22 -10.86 -5.43 -6.51
N GLU A 23 -10.90 -6.75 -6.41
CA GLU A 23 -11.45 -7.46 -5.26
C GLU A 23 -10.36 -8.12 -4.41
N ASN A 24 -9.09 -8.03 -4.82
CA ASN A 24 -7.98 -8.56 -4.05
C ASN A 24 -7.62 -7.63 -2.90
N TYR A 25 -7.24 -8.19 -1.77
CA TYR A 25 -6.69 -7.38 -0.68
C TYR A 25 -5.53 -6.50 -1.16
N ARG A 26 -4.57 -7.10 -1.87
CA ARG A 26 -3.50 -6.36 -2.55
C ARG A 26 -3.16 -6.99 -3.89
N LEU A 27 -3.05 -6.16 -4.90
CA LEU A 27 -2.57 -6.54 -6.23
C LEU A 27 -1.49 -5.56 -6.63
N VAL A 28 -0.28 -6.06 -6.89
CA VAL A 28 0.81 -5.23 -7.39
C VAL A 28 0.62 -5.03 -8.89
N ALA A 29 0.33 -3.78 -9.28
CA ALA A 29 -0.06 -3.44 -10.64
C ALA A 29 1.14 -3.10 -11.54
N TRP A 30 2.18 -2.49 -10.97
CA TRP A 30 3.39 -2.13 -11.72
C TRP A 30 4.57 -1.92 -10.76
N THR A 31 5.71 -2.54 -11.08
CA THR A 31 6.93 -2.43 -10.27
C THR A 31 8.01 -1.71 -11.06
N GLY A 32 8.34 -0.50 -10.63
CA GLY A 32 9.41 0.29 -11.20
C GLY A 32 10.69 0.19 -10.37
N LYS A 33 11.76 0.76 -10.91
CA LYS A 33 13.05 0.81 -10.21
C LYS A 33 12.97 1.65 -8.94
N HIS A 34 12.17 2.73 -8.94
CA HIS A 34 12.10 3.72 -7.87
C HIS A 34 10.73 3.88 -7.23
N LEU A 35 9.69 3.28 -7.80
CA LEU A 35 8.36 3.29 -7.23
C LEU A 35 7.56 2.06 -7.64
N GLN A 36 6.48 1.80 -6.90
CA GLN A 36 5.61 0.66 -7.17
C GLN A 36 4.16 1.05 -6.96
N VAL A 37 3.30 0.58 -7.85
CA VAL A 37 1.85 0.85 -7.80
C VAL A 37 1.12 -0.40 -7.37
N THR A 38 0.28 -0.27 -6.34
CA THR A 38 -0.55 -1.38 -5.83
C THR A 38 -2.02 -0.96 -5.78
N LEU A 39 -2.90 -1.93 -5.92
CA LEU A 39 -4.33 -1.76 -5.74
C LEU A 39 -4.76 -2.56 -4.51
N MET A 40 -5.68 -2.02 -3.71
CA MET A 40 -6.17 -2.71 -2.52
C MET A 40 -7.70 -2.62 -2.41
N SER A 41 -8.27 -3.70 -1.89
CA SER A 41 -9.68 -3.75 -1.47
C SER A 41 -9.72 -4.26 -0.03
N ILE A 42 -10.22 -3.43 0.87
CA ILE A 42 -10.21 -3.70 2.32
C ILE A 42 -11.67 -3.88 2.76
N LEU A 43 -11.97 -5.04 3.31
CA LEU A 43 -13.34 -5.36 3.74
C LEU A 43 -13.77 -4.52 4.95
N PRO A 44 -15.09 -4.30 5.14
CA PRO A 44 -15.57 -3.60 6.32
C PRO A 44 -15.02 -4.18 7.62
N GLY A 45 -14.55 -3.31 8.51
CA GLY A 45 -13.94 -3.70 9.78
C GLY A 45 -12.49 -4.14 9.70
N GLU A 46 -11.95 -4.32 8.50
CA GLU A 46 -10.53 -4.62 8.29
C GLU A 46 -9.71 -3.34 8.08
N SER A 47 -8.39 -3.51 8.01
CA SER A 47 -7.45 -2.42 7.78
C SER A 47 -6.26 -2.90 6.97
N ILE A 48 -5.39 -1.97 6.57
CA ILE A 48 -4.13 -2.31 5.92
C ILE A 48 -3.11 -2.92 6.90
N GLY A 49 -3.34 -2.79 8.21
CA GLY A 49 -2.44 -3.23 9.27
C GLY A 49 -1.54 -2.09 9.76
N LEU A 50 -1.39 -1.98 11.08
CA LEU A 50 -0.52 -0.96 11.67
C LEU A 50 0.94 -1.31 11.41
N GLU A 51 1.63 -0.45 10.68
CA GLU A 51 3.02 -0.68 10.28
C GLU A 51 3.76 0.63 10.02
N ALA A 52 5.09 0.54 9.90
CA ALA A 52 5.96 1.61 9.46
C ALA A 52 6.88 1.05 8.38
N HIS A 53 7.21 1.88 7.39
CA HIS A 53 8.13 1.52 6.31
C HIS A 53 9.35 2.44 6.36
N PRO A 54 10.39 2.10 7.12
CA PRO A 54 11.61 2.90 7.16
C PRO A 54 12.23 3.04 5.77
N GLY A 55 12.56 4.27 5.38
CA GLY A 55 13.16 4.55 4.08
C GLY A 55 12.19 4.58 2.90
N THR A 56 10.89 4.46 3.12
CA THR A 56 9.88 4.42 2.06
C THR A 56 8.78 5.45 2.32
N ASP A 57 8.60 6.37 1.38
CA ASP A 57 7.40 7.20 1.35
C ASP A 57 6.26 6.44 0.68
N GLN A 58 5.04 6.72 1.11
CA GLN A 58 3.86 6.08 0.55
C GLN A 58 2.76 7.10 0.28
N PHE A 59 2.12 6.97 -0.87
CA PHE A 59 0.95 7.75 -1.27
C PHE A 59 -0.23 6.80 -1.45
N LEU A 60 -1.39 7.18 -0.93
CA LEU A 60 -2.65 6.44 -1.10
C LEU A 60 -3.70 7.38 -1.68
N ARG A 61 -4.57 6.84 -2.55
CA ARG A 61 -5.79 7.54 -2.96
C ARG A 61 -6.98 6.61 -2.85
N VAL A 62 -8.05 7.08 -2.22
CA VAL A 62 -9.30 6.34 -2.05
C VAL A 62 -10.21 6.58 -3.26
N ASP A 63 -10.68 5.51 -3.89
CA ASP A 63 -11.58 5.57 -5.04
C ASP A 63 -12.99 5.05 -4.72
N ALA A 64 -13.19 4.35 -3.61
CA ALA A 64 -14.53 3.90 -3.16
C ALA A 64 -14.52 3.60 -1.67
N GLY A 65 -15.66 3.78 -1.04
CA GLY A 65 -15.83 3.53 0.39
C GLY A 65 -15.35 4.68 1.26
N ARG A 66 -15.24 4.42 2.56
CA ARG A 66 -14.75 5.39 3.52
C ARG A 66 -13.93 4.72 4.61
N GLY A 67 -12.99 5.45 5.15
CA GLY A 67 -12.10 4.93 6.18
C GLY A 67 -11.57 6.01 7.08
N LYS A 68 -10.65 5.61 7.95
CA LYS A 68 -9.91 6.52 8.82
C LYS A 68 -8.42 6.24 8.66
N ALA A 69 -7.65 7.27 8.34
CA ALA A 69 -6.21 7.23 8.36
C ALA A 69 -5.71 7.65 9.74
N VAL A 70 -4.83 6.86 10.33
CA VAL A 70 -4.18 7.16 11.61
C VAL A 70 -2.67 7.08 11.42
N MET A 71 -1.93 8.06 11.95
CA MET A 71 -0.47 8.12 11.80
C MET A 71 0.19 8.74 13.01
N GLY A 72 1.44 8.36 13.26
CA GLY A 72 2.21 8.95 14.34
C GLY A 72 3.66 8.46 14.38
N PRO A 73 4.45 9.06 15.29
CA PRO A 73 5.89 8.77 15.38
C PRO A 73 6.20 7.39 15.96
N THR A 74 5.28 6.82 16.75
CA THR A 74 5.45 5.49 17.33
C THR A 74 4.16 4.71 17.21
N ARG A 75 4.26 3.41 17.36
CA ARG A 75 3.13 2.47 17.35
C ARG A 75 2.02 2.86 18.34
N ASP A 76 2.41 3.45 19.47
CA ASP A 76 1.48 3.79 20.55
C ASP A 76 1.06 5.27 20.56
N GLN A 77 1.58 6.07 19.62
CA GLN A 77 1.32 7.50 19.56
C GLN A 77 0.89 7.88 18.14
N LEU A 78 -0.37 7.61 17.84
CA LEU A 78 -0.99 7.87 16.52
C LEU A 78 -1.86 9.13 16.61
N ASP A 79 -1.20 10.28 16.73
CA ASP A 79 -1.85 11.57 17.00
C ASP A 79 -2.57 12.15 15.78
N PHE A 80 -2.18 11.76 14.58
CA PHE A 80 -2.85 12.18 13.35
C PHE A 80 -4.02 11.25 13.08
N GLU A 81 -5.23 11.80 12.95
CA GLU A 81 -6.42 11.07 12.53
C GLU A 81 -7.18 11.87 11.49
N GLN A 82 -7.61 11.21 10.43
CA GLN A 82 -8.39 11.86 9.37
C GLN A 82 -9.36 10.87 8.75
N ASP A 83 -10.62 11.23 8.72
CA ASP A 83 -11.62 10.49 7.95
C ASP A 83 -11.38 10.73 6.47
N VAL A 84 -11.43 9.68 5.68
CA VAL A 84 -11.17 9.69 4.25
C VAL A 84 -12.27 8.96 3.49
N SER A 85 -12.51 9.39 2.26
CA SER A 85 -13.50 8.80 1.37
C SER A 85 -13.07 9.00 -0.08
N ASP A 86 -13.93 8.64 -1.03
CA ASP A 86 -13.64 8.78 -2.47
C ASP A 86 -13.06 10.17 -2.79
N GLY A 87 -11.93 10.17 -3.49
CA GLY A 87 -11.22 11.39 -3.89
C GLY A 87 -10.15 11.87 -2.90
N TRP A 88 -10.08 11.29 -1.71
CA TRP A 88 -9.09 11.67 -0.70
C TRP A 88 -7.76 10.99 -0.94
N SER A 89 -6.70 11.70 -0.66
CA SER A 89 -5.34 11.15 -0.65
C SER A 89 -4.75 11.17 0.74
N VAL A 90 -3.83 10.24 0.99
CA VAL A 90 -3.08 10.15 2.24
C VAL A 90 -1.60 10.06 1.88
N GLN A 91 -0.78 10.92 2.48
CA GLN A 91 0.66 10.91 2.30
C GLN A 91 1.30 10.42 3.60
N ILE A 92 2.10 9.36 3.49
CA ILE A 92 2.73 8.71 4.64
C ILE A 92 4.24 8.88 4.51
N PRO A 93 4.84 9.75 5.35
CA PRO A 93 6.29 9.94 5.33
C PRO A 93 7.04 8.68 5.75
N SER A 94 8.24 8.52 5.22
CA SER A 94 9.18 7.46 5.59
C SER A 94 9.27 7.29 7.11
N GLY A 95 9.18 6.07 7.59
CA GLY A 95 9.31 5.73 9.00
C GLY A 95 8.10 6.05 9.88
N THR A 96 7.04 6.63 9.32
CA THR A 96 5.84 6.98 10.09
C THR A 96 4.94 5.75 10.30
N TRP A 97 4.58 5.49 11.55
CA TRP A 97 3.59 4.47 11.88
C TRP A 97 2.22 4.88 11.35
N HIS A 98 1.54 3.96 10.69
CA HIS A 98 0.28 4.28 10.03
C HIS A 98 -0.62 3.06 9.90
N ASP A 99 -1.91 3.34 9.80
CA ASP A 99 -2.94 2.38 9.42
C ASP A 99 -4.05 3.12 8.66
N VAL A 100 -4.76 2.41 7.82
CA VAL A 100 -6.00 2.89 7.19
C VAL A 100 -7.06 1.82 7.42
N ILE A 101 -8.12 2.21 8.12
CA ILE A 101 -9.16 1.32 8.62
C ILE A 101 -10.43 1.56 7.82
N ASN A 102 -11.08 0.49 7.35
CA ASN A 102 -12.40 0.62 6.74
C ASN A 102 -13.44 0.84 7.83
N THR A 103 -14.01 2.03 7.87
CA THR A 103 -15.04 2.43 8.84
C THR A 103 -16.43 2.42 8.24
N GLY A 104 -16.56 2.02 6.97
CA GLY A 104 -17.84 1.94 6.26
C GLY A 104 -18.42 0.54 6.25
N ASP A 105 -19.43 0.36 5.42
CA ASP A 105 -20.16 -0.90 5.25
C ASP A 105 -19.98 -1.54 3.89
N VAL A 106 -19.10 -0.95 3.05
CA VAL A 106 -18.71 -1.48 1.74
C VAL A 106 -17.20 -1.57 1.67
N PRO A 107 -16.63 -2.32 0.72
CA PRO A 107 -15.17 -2.38 0.58
C PRO A 107 -14.56 -0.99 0.40
N LEU A 108 -13.47 -0.73 1.10
CA LEU A 108 -12.64 0.45 0.91
C LEU A 108 -11.64 0.13 -0.19
N ARG A 109 -11.77 0.81 -1.32
CA ARG A 109 -10.92 0.56 -2.49
C ARG A 109 -9.99 1.73 -2.72
N LEU A 110 -8.71 1.43 -2.81
CA LEU A 110 -7.68 2.44 -2.95
C LEU A 110 -6.53 1.92 -3.80
N TYR A 111 -5.73 2.84 -4.30
CA TYR A 111 -4.42 2.48 -4.83
C TYR A 111 -3.34 3.17 -4.00
N ALA A 112 -2.17 2.55 -4.00
CA ALA A 112 -1.02 3.04 -3.25
C ALA A 112 0.22 3.08 -4.13
N ILE A 113 1.07 4.07 -3.88
CA ILE A 113 2.37 4.20 -4.54
C ILE A 113 3.44 4.18 -3.45
N TYR A 114 4.37 3.25 -3.56
CA TYR A 114 5.52 3.11 -2.66
C TYR A 114 6.78 3.63 -3.37
N ALA A 115 7.57 4.42 -2.69
CA ALA A 115 8.85 4.91 -3.19
C ALA A 115 9.92 4.75 -2.10
N PRO A 116 10.84 3.79 -2.29
CA PRO A 116 10.99 2.81 -3.37
C PRO A 116 9.99 1.66 -3.31
N SER A 117 10.09 0.73 -4.28
CA SER A 117 9.25 -0.47 -4.35
C SER A 117 9.38 -1.30 -3.08
N HIS A 118 8.27 -1.87 -2.60
CA HIS A 118 8.19 -2.52 -1.28
C HIS A 118 7.73 -3.97 -1.34
N HIS A 119 6.93 -4.35 -2.33
CA HIS A 119 6.35 -5.68 -2.45
C HIS A 119 6.97 -6.47 -3.59
N ALA A 120 6.74 -7.80 -3.59
CA ALA A 120 7.14 -8.67 -4.69
C ALA A 120 6.47 -8.22 -6.00
N ALA A 121 7.21 -8.27 -7.10
CA ALA A 121 6.66 -7.94 -8.41
C ALA A 121 5.51 -8.89 -8.75
N GLY A 122 4.39 -8.32 -9.23
CA GLY A 122 3.24 -9.09 -9.67
C GLY A 122 2.49 -9.83 -8.57
N ALA A 123 2.72 -9.51 -7.31
CA ALA A 123 2.05 -10.17 -6.19
C ALA A 123 0.53 -9.98 -6.27
N VAL A 124 -0.20 -11.05 -6.02
CA VAL A 124 -1.66 -11.04 -5.92
C VAL A 124 -2.03 -11.72 -4.61
N GLN A 125 -2.55 -10.93 -3.68
CA GLN A 125 -2.96 -11.40 -2.36
C GLN A 125 -4.46 -11.23 -2.24
N ALA A 126 -5.19 -12.32 -2.36
CA ALA A 126 -6.65 -12.29 -2.39
C ALA A 126 -7.22 -11.77 -1.06
N THR A 127 -6.59 -12.12 0.07
CA THR A 127 -7.05 -11.76 1.42
C THR A 127 -5.92 -11.18 2.24
N ARG A 128 -6.28 -10.49 3.32
CA ARG A 128 -5.30 -10.01 4.30
C ARG A 128 -4.48 -11.16 4.91
N ALA A 129 -5.13 -12.29 5.17
CA ALA A 129 -4.44 -13.47 5.70
C ALA A 129 -3.36 -13.98 4.73
N ASP A 130 -3.63 -13.96 3.43
CA ASP A 130 -2.64 -14.31 2.41
C ASP A 130 -1.43 -13.36 2.46
N ALA A 131 -1.68 -12.06 2.58
CA ALA A 131 -0.62 -11.06 2.67
C ALA A 131 0.26 -11.27 3.90
N GLU A 132 -0.36 -11.50 5.06
CA GLU A 132 0.35 -11.73 6.32
C GLU A 132 1.20 -13.01 6.25
N ARG A 133 0.68 -14.06 5.63
CA ARG A 133 1.40 -15.32 5.44
C ARG A 133 2.62 -15.15 4.54
N GLU A 134 2.47 -14.42 3.43
CA GLU A 134 3.58 -14.17 2.49
C GLU A 134 4.66 -13.28 3.12
N GLU A 135 4.27 -12.28 3.88
CA GLU A 135 5.21 -11.45 4.63
C GLU A 135 5.98 -12.27 5.66
N ALA A 136 5.29 -13.08 6.44
CA ALA A 136 5.91 -13.95 7.45
C ALA A 136 6.87 -14.97 6.84
N ALA A 137 6.59 -15.43 5.61
CA ALA A 137 7.45 -16.36 4.87
C ALA A 137 8.58 -15.67 4.13
N SER A 138 8.68 -14.35 4.19
CA SER A 138 9.67 -13.51 3.49
C SER A 138 9.65 -13.71 1.96
N ILE A 139 8.47 -13.97 1.39
CA ILE A 139 8.29 -14.11 -0.06
C ILE A 139 7.71 -12.86 -0.70
N ASP A 140 7.19 -11.90 0.09
CA ASP A 140 6.71 -10.62 -0.39
C ASP A 140 7.84 -9.58 -0.31
N GLU A 141 8.88 -9.78 -1.12
CA GLU A 141 10.06 -8.94 -1.12
C GLU A 141 10.22 -8.25 -2.48
N PRO A 142 10.64 -6.97 -2.51
CA PRO A 142 10.86 -6.28 -3.77
C PRO A 142 11.98 -6.92 -4.57
N PRO A 143 11.92 -6.89 -5.92
CA PRO A 143 12.98 -7.43 -6.76
C PRO A 143 14.34 -6.78 -6.47
N VAL A 144 15.41 -7.57 -6.62
CA VAL A 144 16.78 -7.11 -6.34
C VAL A 144 17.23 -5.97 -7.26
N TRP A 145 16.59 -5.81 -8.42
CA TRP A 145 16.91 -4.73 -9.35
C TRP A 145 16.24 -3.40 -9.00
N THR A 146 15.36 -3.37 -7.99
CA THR A 146 14.74 -2.14 -7.49
C THR A 146 15.70 -1.42 -6.53
N VAL A 147 15.56 -0.09 -6.45
CA VAL A 147 16.32 0.69 -5.47
C VAL A 147 15.75 0.41 -4.08
N GLN A 148 16.64 0.16 -3.13
CA GLN A 148 16.26 -0.05 -1.73
C GLN A 148 16.65 1.18 -0.91
N PRO A 149 16.05 1.39 0.28
CA PRO A 149 16.46 2.46 1.18
C PRO A 149 17.96 2.37 1.48
N ALA A 150 18.62 3.53 1.52
CA ALA A 150 20.05 3.58 1.83
C ALA A 150 20.33 3.12 3.25
N GLU A 151 21.47 2.44 3.46
CA GLU A 151 21.85 1.93 4.79
C GLU A 151 22.03 3.05 5.82
N ASP A 152 22.41 4.23 5.36
CA ASP A 152 22.59 5.41 6.21
C ASP A 152 21.32 6.25 6.38
N ASP A 153 20.19 5.81 5.82
CA ASP A 153 18.91 6.48 6.01
C ASP A 153 18.48 6.32 7.48
N PRO A 154 18.28 7.44 8.21
CA PRO A 154 17.95 7.35 9.64
C PRO A 154 16.64 6.63 9.91
N ASP A 155 15.70 6.60 8.96
CA ASP A 155 14.42 5.93 9.11
C ASP A 155 14.54 4.40 9.01
N GLN A 156 15.62 3.89 8.43
CA GLN A 156 15.79 2.45 8.26
C GLN A 156 15.86 1.68 9.59
N HIS A 157 16.18 2.37 10.65
CA HIS A 157 16.35 1.79 11.98
C HIS A 157 15.30 2.26 12.99
N ALA A 158 14.29 2.93 12.48
CA ALA A 158 13.20 3.46 13.31
C ALA A 158 12.27 2.39 13.87
#